data_9642182c963e0c1512e2439df6740821
#
_entry.id   9642182c963e0c1512e2439df6740821
#
_cell.length_a   1.000
_cell.length_b   1.000
_cell.length_c   1.000
_cell.angle_alpha   90.00
_cell.angle_beta   90.00
_cell.angle_gamma   90.00
#
_symmetry.space_group_name_H-M   'P 1'
#
loop_
_entity.id
_entity.type
_entity.pdbx_description
1 polymer ?
#
loop_
_entity_poly.entity_id
_entity_poly.type
_entity_poly.pdbx_seq_one_letter_code
_entity_poly.pdbx_strand_id
1 'polypeptide(L)'
;MTLNKSAGRCSNIKYNPHAFTEQGIYMLMTVLKGELAVKQRKALIRTFKKMKDYIVENQGLIGKREFLQLSMQITSNVVEIQDLRRDLRDVEDQVAEVMDTLNNVVHKSELSDLILDLSNPQLKYGFLLLNGQPIEANLAYKDIYSIAKKSIYIVDNYIGVKILVLLKDVPSSVEVIIFSDNIGKGLHTLEYQDFCEEYPFRKITFQKSGGEFHDRYIIIDWNTEHQRIYHCGAFSKDAGQRITSITEVVNQMIYTDLINNLLKNLVLKLKEYT
;
A
#
# COMPACT_ATOMS: atom_id res chain seq x y z
N MET A 1 38.51 -10.37 -1.07
CA MET A 1 39.01 -9.89 -2.38
C MET A 1 38.65 -8.40 -2.45
N THR A 2 39.61 -7.55 -2.18
CA THR A 2 39.46 -6.09 -2.15
C THR A 2 39.66 -5.57 -3.58
N LEU A 3 38.58 -5.05 -4.17
CA LEU A 3 38.63 -4.37 -5.46
C LEU A 3 39.37 -3.05 -5.31
N ASN A 4 40.48 -2.92 -6.03
CA ASN A 4 41.27 -1.71 -6.12
C ASN A 4 40.42 -0.54 -6.64
N LYS A 5 40.46 0.57 -5.92
CA LYS A 5 39.89 1.85 -6.34
C LYS A 5 40.66 2.43 -7.52
N SER A 6 40.19 2.22 -8.74
CA SER A 6 40.56 3.09 -9.85
C SER A 6 39.59 4.25 -9.90
N ALA A 7 40.12 5.45 -9.81
CA ALA A 7 39.36 6.70 -9.86
C ALA A 7 38.68 6.83 -11.22
N GLY A 8 37.36 6.73 -11.28
CA GLY A 8 36.56 6.97 -12.47
C GLY A 8 35.09 6.65 -12.25
N ARG A 9 34.24 7.65 -12.28
CA ARG A 9 32.75 7.65 -12.38
C ARG A 9 31.89 6.94 -11.30
N CYS A 10 32.46 6.25 -10.30
CA CYS A 10 31.70 5.57 -9.23
C CYS A 10 31.96 6.13 -7.83
N SER A 11 32.45 7.37 -7.71
CA SER A 11 32.77 7.97 -6.39
C SER A 11 31.57 8.32 -5.51
N ASN A 12 30.35 8.12 -6.01
CA ASN A 12 29.11 8.44 -5.29
C ASN A 12 28.27 7.21 -4.89
N ILE A 13 28.87 6.01 -4.85
CA ILE A 13 28.15 4.84 -4.36
C ILE A 13 28.04 4.94 -2.83
N LYS A 14 26.86 5.36 -2.36
CA LYS A 14 26.54 5.58 -0.95
C LYS A 14 26.41 4.26 -0.16
N TYR A 15 26.21 3.15 -0.87
CA TYR A 15 26.04 1.82 -0.29
C TYR A 15 26.84 0.80 -1.10
N ASN A 16 27.34 -0.25 -0.45
CA ASN A 16 27.98 -1.37 -1.14
C ASN A 16 26.99 -2.01 -2.12
N PRO A 17 27.40 -2.28 -3.37
CA PRO A 17 26.51 -2.95 -4.31
C PRO A 17 26.17 -4.35 -3.79
N HIS A 18 24.90 -4.71 -3.85
CA HIS A 18 24.43 -6.05 -3.54
C HIS A 18 24.62 -6.94 -4.77
N ALA A 19 25.24 -8.10 -4.57
CA ALA A 19 25.31 -9.14 -5.57
C ALA A 19 24.29 -10.23 -5.19
N PHE A 20 23.51 -10.67 -6.15
CA PHE A 20 22.59 -11.77 -5.98
C PHE A 20 23.24 -13.06 -6.44
N THR A 21 23.02 -14.15 -5.72
CA THR A 21 23.31 -15.50 -6.21
C THR A 21 22.36 -15.81 -7.37
N GLU A 22 22.70 -16.77 -8.20
CA GLU A 22 21.83 -17.24 -9.29
C GLU A 22 20.43 -17.61 -8.79
N GLN A 23 20.35 -18.38 -7.71
CA GLN A 23 19.09 -18.71 -7.05
C GLN A 23 18.33 -17.46 -6.54
N GLY A 24 19.04 -16.48 -6.01
CA GLY A 24 18.45 -15.22 -5.56
C GLY A 24 17.82 -14.43 -6.71
N ILE A 25 18.43 -14.47 -7.90
CA ILE A 25 17.86 -13.84 -9.11
C ILE A 25 16.61 -14.57 -9.58
N TYR A 26 16.60 -15.91 -9.54
CA TYR A 26 15.41 -16.69 -9.89
C TYR A 26 14.26 -16.44 -8.92
N MET A 27 14.52 -16.42 -7.62
CA MET A 27 13.52 -16.08 -6.62
C MET A 27 12.96 -14.66 -6.83
N LEU A 28 13.81 -13.69 -7.12
CA LEU A 28 13.38 -12.33 -7.41
C LEU A 28 12.45 -12.29 -8.64
N MET A 29 12.78 -13.07 -9.68
CA MET A 29 11.95 -13.16 -10.88
C MET A 29 10.56 -13.80 -10.64
N THR A 30 10.41 -14.67 -9.66
CA THR A 30 9.09 -15.29 -9.33
C THR A 30 8.21 -14.34 -8.54
N VAL A 31 8.79 -13.45 -7.76
CA VAL A 31 8.05 -12.53 -6.87
C VAL A 31 7.61 -11.26 -7.59
N LEU A 32 8.41 -10.76 -8.52
CA LEU A 32 8.11 -9.52 -9.25
C LEU A 32 7.00 -9.74 -10.27
N LYS A 33 5.89 -9.04 -10.10
CA LYS A 33 4.74 -8.99 -11.02
C LYS A 33 4.68 -7.62 -11.69
N GLY A 34 4.26 -7.59 -12.97
CA GLY A 34 4.05 -6.37 -13.73
C GLY A 34 4.92 -6.27 -15.00
N GLU A 35 4.60 -5.30 -15.84
CA GLU A 35 5.22 -5.12 -17.16
C GLU A 35 6.74 -4.90 -17.09
N LEU A 36 7.19 -4.15 -16.09
CA LEU A 36 8.63 -3.92 -15.85
C LEU A 36 9.35 -5.21 -15.50
N ALA A 37 8.74 -6.06 -14.67
CA ALA A 37 9.31 -7.36 -14.31
C ALA A 37 9.43 -8.30 -15.51
N VAL A 38 8.46 -8.28 -16.41
CA VAL A 38 8.53 -9.05 -17.68
C VAL A 38 9.68 -8.56 -18.57
N LYS A 39 9.86 -7.24 -18.68
CA LYS A 39 10.98 -6.64 -19.44
C LYS A 39 12.34 -7.05 -18.85
N GLN A 40 12.47 -7.01 -17.53
CA GLN A 40 13.71 -7.41 -16.85
C GLN A 40 14.01 -8.90 -16.99
N ARG A 41 12.99 -9.78 -16.89
CA ARG A 41 13.15 -11.23 -17.16
C ARG A 41 13.65 -11.48 -18.59
N LYS A 42 13.03 -10.84 -19.59
CA LYS A 42 13.46 -10.97 -21.00
C LYS A 42 14.89 -10.49 -21.19
N ALA A 43 15.29 -9.39 -20.55
CA ALA A 43 16.66 -8.87 -20.61
C ALA A 43 17.64 -9.88 -19.99
N LEU A 44 17.32 -10.45 -18.84
CA LEU A 44 18.16 -11.42 -18.15
C LEU A 44 18.34 -12.69 -18.98
N ILE A 45 17.27 -13.25 -19.52
CA ILE A 45 17.33 -14.42 -20.42
C ILE A 45 18.23 -14.15 -21.65
N ARG A 46 18.11 -12.95 -22.24
CA ARG A 46 19.00 -12.56 -23.37
C ARG A 46 20.46 -12.48 -22.95
N THR A 47 20.73 -11.98 -21.75
CA THR A 47 22.11 -11.90 -21.20
C THR A 47 22.70 -13.30 -20.99
N PHE A 48 21.93 -14.21 -20.39
CA PHE A 48 22.37 -15.61 -20.22
C PHE A 48 22.61 -16.28 -21.55
N LYS A 49 21.76 -16.08 -22.55
CA LYS A 49 21.99 -16.60 -23.89
C LYS A 49 23.30 -16.07 -24.48
N LYS A 50 23.55 -14.76 -24.42
CA LYS A 50 24.79 -14.14 -24.88
C LYS A 50 26.04 -14.69 -24.16
N MET A 51 25.95 -14.89 -22.84
CA MET A 51 27.03 -15.49 -22.06
C MET A 51 27.30 -16.93 -22.50
N LYS A 52 26.27 -17.73 -22.74
CA LYS A 52 26.39 -19.09 -23.26
C LYS A 52 27.08 -19.10 -24.63
N ASP A 53 26.61 -18.25 -25.54
CA ASP A 53 27.18 -18.15 -26.89
C ASP A 53 28.66 -17.73 -26.83
N TYR A 54 29.01 -16.74 -25.97
CA TYR A 54 30.37 -16.30 -25.73
C TYR A 54 31.29 -17.43 -25.20
N ILE A 55 30.77 -18.24 -24.24
CA ILE A 55 31.51 -19.37 -23.68
C ILE A 55 31.77 -20.42 -24.75
N VAL A 56 30.79 -20.70 -25.60
CA VAL A 56 30.91 -21.65 -26.72
C VAL A 56 31.97 -21.18 -27.74
N GLU A 57 31.96 -19.89 -28.07
CA GLU A 57 32.93 -19.28 -29.01
C GLU A 57 34.37 -19.23 -28.45
N ASN A 58 34.50 -19.16 -27.12
CA ASN A 58 35.81 -19.05 -26.45
C ASN A 58 36.23 -20.33 -25.72
N GLN A 59 35.85 -21.50 -26.22
CA GLN A 59 36.10 -22.81 -25.60
C GLN A 59 37.60 -23.10 -25.34
N GLY A 60 38.50 -22.46 -26.08
CA GLY A 60 39.96 -22.61 -25.88
C GLY A 60 40.51 -21.90 -24.64
N LEU A 61 39.73 -20.99 -24.03
CA LEU A 61 40.15 -20.19 -22.88
C LEU A 61 39.73 -20.79 -21.52
N ILE A 62 38.78 -21.71 -21.54
CA ILE A 62 38.25 -22.39 -20.34
C ILE A 62 38.67 -23.86 -20.38
N GLY A 63 39.25 -24.38 -19.29
CA GLY A 63 39.61 -25.79 -19.18
C GLY A 63 38.46 -26.73 -19.51
N LYS A 64 38.71 -27.82 -20.23
CA LYS A 64 37.66 -28.76 -20.70
C LYS A 64 36.68 -29.20 -19.59
N ARG A 65 37.14 -29.32 -18.37
CA ARG A 65 36.35 -29.76 -17.21
C ARG A 65 35.40 -28.66 -16.71
N GLU A 66 35.90 -27.45 -16.65
CA GLU A 66 35.11 -26.27 -16.23
C GLU A 66 34.05 -25.91 -17.27
N PHE A 67 34.42 -26.07 -18.58
CA PHE A 67 33.47 -25.90 -19.67
C PHE A 67 32.32 -26.92 -19.63
N LEU A 68 32.61 -28.19 -19.33
CA LEU A 68 31.59 -29.23 -19.20
C LEU A 68 30.65 -28.94 -18.01
N GLN A 69 31.20 -28.56 -16.88
CA GLN A 69 30.39 -28.20 -15.72
C GLN A 69 29.48 -26.99 -16.00
N LEU A 70 30.02 -25.95 -16.62
CA LEU A 70 29.29 -24.76 -16.99
C LEU A 70 28.20 -25.05 -18.04
N SER A 71 28.54 -25.91 -19.02
CA SER A 71 27.57 -26.35 -20.03
C SER A 71 26.40 -27.15 -19.43
N MET A 72 26.69 -28.04 -18.46
CA MET A 72 25.66 -28.76 -17.73
C MET A 72 24.73 -27.83 -16.93
N GLN A 73 25.31 -26.85 -16.22
CA GLN A 73 24.53 -25.85 -15.49
C GLN A 73 23.68 -25.01 -16.42
N ILE A 74 24.22 -24.58 -17.56
CA ILE A 74 23.46 -23.81 -18.55
C ILE A 74 22.29 -24.64 -19.10
N THR A 75 22.51 -25.93 -19.37
CA THR A 75 21.47 -26.82 -19.87
C THR A 75 20.36 -27.01 -18.83
N SER A 76 20.73 -27.24 -17.57
CA SER A 76 19.76 -27.31 -16.46
C SER A 76 18.93 -26.02 -16.35
N ASN A 77 19.60 -24.88 -16.39
CA ASN A 77 18.95 -23.58 -16.30
C ASN A 77 18.01 -23.31 -17.49
N VAL A 78 18.37 -23.79 -18.69
CA VAL A 78 17.48 -23.67 -19.88
C VAL A 78 16.20 -24.47 -19.70
N VAL A 79 16.28 -25.68 -19.13
CA VAL A 79 15.11 -26.51 -18.83
C VAL A 79 14.23 -25.81 -17.79
N GLU A 80 14.80 -25.34 -16.71
CA GLU A 80 14.10 -24.62 -15.64
C GLU A 80 13.43 -23.34 -16.16
N ILE A 81 14.10 -22.59 -17.04
CA ILE A 81 13.52 -21.43 -17.73
C ILE A 81 12.35 -21.83 -18.64
N GLN A 82 12.39 -23.01 -19.28
CA GLN A 82 11.30 -23.49 -20.10
C GLN A 82 10.07 -23.88 -19.26
N ASP A 83 10.28 -24.50 -18.11
CA ASP A 83 9.22 -24.83 -17.17
C ASP A 83 8.59 -23.56 -16.57
N LEU A 84 9.40 -22.59 -16.13
CA LEU A 84 8.92 -21.30 -15.66
C LEU A 84 8.13 -20.52 -16.74
N ARG A 85 8.48 -20.71 -18.03
CA ARG A 85 7.72 -20.12 -19.14
C ARG A 85 6.38 -20.81 -19.35
N ARG A 86 6.28 -22.10 -19.03
CA ARG A 86 4.98 -22.81 -19.07
C ARG A 86 4.10 -22.32 -17.94
N ASP A 87 4.63 -22.31 -16.72
CA ASP A 87 3.89 -21.83 -15.55
C ASP A 87 3.43 -20.38 -15.73
N LEU A 88 4.26 -19.53 -16.33
CA LEU A 88 3.90 -18.14 -16.63
C LEU A 88 2.74 -18.05 -17.63
N ARG A 89 2.73 -18.90 -18.67
CA ARG A 89 1.60 -18.94 -19.62
C ARG A 89 0.32 -19.38 -18.94
N ASP A 90 0.41 -20.41 -18.09
CA ASP A 90 -0.76 -20.88 -17.35
C ASP A 90 -1.33 -19.78 -16.43
N VAL A 91 -0.47 -18.96 -15.83
CA VAL A 91 -0.89 -17.79 -15.05
C VAL A 91 -1.45 -16.67 -15.94
N GLU A 92 -0.84 -16.43 -17.11
CA GLU A 92 -1.35 -15.46 -18.09
C GLU A 92 -2.74 -15.86 -18.59
N ASP A 93 -2.97 -17.13 -18.86
CA ASP A 93 -4.27 -17.68 -19.29
C ASP A 93 -5.31 -17.57 -18.16
N GLN A 94 -4.95 -17.89 -16.90
CA GLN A 94 -5.82 -17.70 -15.74
C GLN A 94 -6.18 -16.23 -15.51
N VAL A 95 -5.23 -15.33 -15.66
CA VAL A 95 -5.48 -13.88 -15.57
C VAL A 95 -6.39 -13.41 -16.69
N ALA A 96 -6.21 -13.93 -17.92
CA ALA A 96 -7.09 -13.61 -19.03
C ALA A 96 -8.53 -14.10 -18.80
N GLU A 97 -8.72 -15.31 -18.25
CA GLU A 97 -10.03 -15.86 -17.87
C GLU A 97 -10.70 -15.04 -16.76
N VAL A 98 -9.93 -14.64 -15.74
CA VAL A 98 -10.42 -13.75 -14.67
C VAL A 98 -10.80 -12.39 -15.22
N MET A 99 -10.00 -11.82 -16.14
CA MET A 99 -10.30 -10.54 -16.78
C MET A 99 -11.54 -10.61 -17.67
N ASP A 100 -11.74 -11.73 -18.40
CA ASP A 100 -12.95 -11.93 -19.20
C ASP A 100 -14.19 -12.09 -18.30
N THR A 101 -14.06 -12.82 -17.20
CA THR A 101 -15.12 -12.96 -16.20
C THR A 101 -15.48 -11.62 -15.58
N LEU A 102 -14.48 -10.78 -15.22
CA LEU A 102 -14.67 -9.42 -14.70
C LEU A 102 -15.32 -8.50 -15.75
N ASN A 103 -14.93 -8.60 -17.03
CA ASN A 103 -15.55 -7.84 -18.11
C ASN A 103 -17.04 -8.16 -18.31
N ASN A 104 -17.45 -9.37 -17.94
CA ASN A 104 -18.85 -9.80 -18.02
C ASN A 104 -19.67 -9.42 -16.76
N VAL A 105 -19.01 -9.07 -15.64
CA VAL A 105 -19.68 -8.77 -14.36
C VAL A 105 -19.61 -7.27 -14.01
N VAL A 106 -18.63 -6.55 -14.53
CA VAL A 106 -18.36 -5.15 -14.18
C VAL A 106 -18.43 -4.27 -15.43
N HIS A 107 -19.19 -3.18 -15.38
CA HIS A 107 -19.22 -2.21 -16.49
C HIS A 107 -17.81 -1.65 -16.76
N LYS A 108 -17.49 -1.42 -18.02
CA LYS A 108 -16.17 -0.98 -18.50
C LYS A 108 -15.63 0.30 -17.82
N SER A 109 -16.52 1.15 -17.32
CA SER A 109 -16.18 2.33 -16.51
C SER A 109 -15.67 1.96 -15.10
N GLU A 110 -16.26 0.94 -14.49
CA GLU A 110 -15.85 0.47 -13.15
C GLU A 110 -14.51 -0.26 -13.23
N LEU A 111 -14.27 -0.98 -14.33
CA LEU A 111 -12.98 -1.65 -14.57
C LEU A 111 -11.84 -0.65 -14.81
N SER A 112 -12.10 0.48 -15.44
CA SER A 112 -11.11 1.55 -15.63
C SER A 112 -10.66 2.14 -14.30
N ASP A 113 -11.60 2.35 -13.38
CA ASP A 113 -11.29 2.88 -12.04
C ASP A 113 -10.53 1.81 -11.21
N LEU A 114 -10.92 0.55 -11.32
CA LEU A 114 -10.24 -0.56 -10.63
C LEU A 114 -8.83 -0.82 -11.18
N ILE A 115 -8.63 -0.71 -12.49
CA ILE A 115 -7.30 -0.85 -13.13
C ILE A 115 -6.42 0.37 -12.80
N LEU A 116 -6.97 1.57 -12.75
CA LEU A 116 -6.26 2.76 -12.27
C LEU A 116 -5.84 2.60 -10.80
N ASP A 117 -6.70 2.06 -9.97
CA ASP A 117 -6.40 1.74 -8.57
C ASP A 117 -5.29 0.67 -8.44
N LEU A 118 -5.32 -0.38 -9.25
CA LEU A 118 -4.31 -1.45 -9.27
C LEU A 118 -2.99 -1.01 -9.92
N SER A 119 -3.02 -0.06 -10.85
CA SER A 119 -1.82 0.47 -11.53
C SER A 119 -1.18 1.64 -10.78
N ASN A 120 -1.86 2.20 -9.77
CA ASN A 120 -1.32 3.26 -8.94
C ASN A 120 -0.58 2.65 -7.72
N PRO A 121 0.76 2.65 -7.71
CA PRO A 121 1.54 2.05 -6.62
C PRO A 121 1.39 2.79 -5.29
N GLN A 122 0.62 3.87 -5.26
CA GLN A 122 0.35 4.67 -4.06
C GLN A 122 -0.94 4.27 -3.34
N LEU A 123 -1.85 3.54 -3.96
CA LEU A 123 -3.02 2.96 -3.30
C LEU A 123 -2.62 1.67 -2.59
N LYS A 124 -1.94 1.81 -1.49
CA LYS A 124 -1.54 0.70 -0.63
C LYS A 124 -2.79 0.18 0.08
N TYR A 125 -3.08 -1.11 -0.02
CA TYR A 125 -4.07 -1.82 0.82
C TYR A 125 -3.76 -1.72 2.32
N GLY A 126 -2.66 -1.06 2.68
CA GLY A 126 -2.26 -0.80 4.05
C GLY A 126 -0.96 -0.04 4.17
N PHE A 127 -0.81 0.61 5.32
CA PHE A 127 0.39 1.34 5.73
C PHE A 127 0.97 0.63 6.96
N LEU A 128 2.26 0.31 6.93
CA LEU A 128 3.01 -0.06 8.13
C LEU A 128 3.74 1.20 8.62
N LEU A 129 3.34 1.67 9.79
CA LEU A 129 3.91 2.85 10.44
C LEU A 129 4.89 2.39 11.51
N LEU A 130 6.15 2.76 11.37
CA LEU A 130 7.21 2.39 12.32
C LEU A 130 7.28 3.37 13.49
N ASN A 131 7.94 2.93 14.55
CA ASN A 131 8.24 3.80 15.69
C ASN A 131 9.13 4.98 15.26
N GLY A 132 8.81 6.18 15.74
CA GLY A 132 9.56 7.40 15.43
C GLY A 132 9.22 8.02 14.07
N GLN A 133 8.11 7.62 13.43
CA GLN A 133 7.65 8.14 12.14
C GLN A 133 6.31 8.90 12.21
N PRO A 134 6.16 9.94 13.06
CA PRO A 134 4.90 10.67 13.19
C PRO A 134 4.52 11.47 11.93
N ILE A 135 5.50 11.91 11.14
CA ILE A 135 5.24 12.63 9.87
C ILE A 135 4.67 11.67 8.85
N GLU A 136 5.29 10.50 8.67
CA GLU A 136 4.81 9.45 7.75
C GLU A 136 3.40 8.98 8.13
N ALA A 137 3.13 8.86 9.43
CA ALA A 137 1.80 8.56 9.92
C ALA A 137 0.78 9.64 9.52
N ASN A 138 1.13 10.91 9.65
CA ASN A 138 0.26 12.02 9.24
C ASN A 138 0.00 12.03 7.74
N LEU A 139 1.03 11.72 6.93
CA LEU A 139 0.89 11.61 5.48
C LEU A 139 -0.06 10.47 5.11
N ALA A 140 0.09 9.28 5.73
CA ALA A 140 -0.79 8.15 5.49
C ALA A 140 -2.27 8.48 5.79
N TYR A 141 -2.55 9.18 6.89
CA TYR A 141 -3.93 9.63 7.18
C TYR A 141 -4.42 10.65 6.15
N LYS A 142 -3.59 11.62 5.76
CA LYS A 142 -3.95 12.61 4.73
C LYS A 142 -4.21 11.96 3.38
N ASP A 143 -3.40 10.98 2.99
CA ASP A 143 -3.59 10.22 1.75
C ASP A 143 -4.95 9.52 1.75
N ILE A 144 -5.31 8.84 2.87
CA ILE A 144 -6.62 8.20 3.02
C ILE A 144 -7.76 9.24 2.94
N TYR A 145 -7.63 10.38 3.60
CA TYR A 145 -8.68 11.41 3.58
C TYR A 145 -8.81 12.09 2.21
N SER A 146 -7.73 12.18 1.44
CA SER A 146 -7.71 12.83 0.13
C SER A 146 -8.51 12.10 -0.94
N ILE A 147 -8.73 10.79 -0.78
CA ILE A 147 -9.51 10.00 -1.75
C ILE A 147 -11.03 10.18 -1.59
N ALA A 148 -11.49 10.77 -0.49
CA ALA A 148 -12.91 10.95 -0.21
C ALA A 148 -13.56 11.92 -1.18
N LYS A 149 -14.68 11.49 -1.77
CA LYS A 149 -15.51 12.30 -2.68
C LYS A 149 -16.81 12.76 -2.04
N LYS A 150 -17.37 11.98 -1.10
CA LYS A 150 -18.68 12.22 -0.48
C LYS A 150 -18.61 12.32 1.03
N SER A 151 -17.97 11.35 1.71
CA SER A 151 -17.98 11.31 3.17
C SER A 151 -16.73 10.69 3.77
N ILE A 152 -16.38 11.15 4.97
CA ILE A 152 -15.36 10.56 5.84
C ILE A 152 -16.00 10.31 7.20
N TYR A 153 -16.12 9.05 7.61
CA TYR A 153 -16.54 8.68 8.96
C TYR A 153 -15.35 8.10 9.70
N ILE A 154 -15.09 8.61 10.89
CA ILE A 154 -13.96 8.21 11.73
C ILE A 154 -14.49 7.66 13.05
N VAL A 155 -14.10 6.44 13.39
CA VAL A 155 -14.36 5.82 14.68
C VAL A 155 -13.07 5.84 15.50
N ASP A 156 -12.97 6.74 16.46
CA ASP A 156 -11.81 6.87 17.36
C ASP A 156 -12.22 7.42 18.73
N ASN A 157 -12.12 6.63 19.78
CA ASN A 157 -12.51 7.01 21.12
C ASN A 157 -11.54 7.98 21.82
N TYR A 158 -10.37 8.22 21.23
CA TYR A 158 -9.32 9.06 21.82
C TYR A 158 -8.93 10.21 20.90
N ILE A 159 -9.90 11.05 20.57
CA ILE A 159 -9.72 12.21 19.70
C ILE A 159 -9.00 13.37 20.42
N GLY A 160 -8.41 14.27 19.65
CA GLY A 160 -7.75 15.49 20.11
C GLY A 160 -7.48 16.42 18.93
N VAL A 161 -6.84 17.57 19.17
CA VAL A 161 -6.56 18.60 18.14
C VAL A 161 -5.91 18.04 16.87
N LYS A 162 -5.07 17.00 16.99
CA LYS A 162 -4.40 16.41 15.83
C LYS A 162 -5.36 15.93 14.76
N ILE A 163 -6.52 15.40 15.12
CA ILE A 163 -7.51 14.94 14.13
C ILE A 163 -8.07 16.11 13.31
N LEU A 164 -8.27 17.26 13.94
CA LEU A 164 -8.72 18.48 13.26
C LEU A 164 -7.67 18.94 12.23
N VAL A 165 -6.39 18.94 12.62
CA VAL A 165 -5.27 19.29 11.74
C VAL A 165 -5.16 18.35 10.54
N LEU A 166 -5.45 17.06 10.70
CA LEU A 166 -5.45 16.10 9.61
C LEU A 166 -6.62 16.32 8.64
N LEU A 167 -7.75 16.83 9.14
CA LEU A 167 -8.97 17.04 8.37
C LEU A 167 -9.09 18.44 7.73
N LYS A 168 -8.21 19.37 8.07
CA LYS A 168 -8.31 20.77 7.61
C LYS A 168 -8.30 20.92 6.09
N ASP A 169 -7.55 20.06 5.39
CA ASP A 169 -7.35 20.12 3.94
C ASP A 169 -8.43 19.32 3.15
N VAL A 170 -9.36 18.65 3.85
CA VAL A 170 -10.46 17.90 3.23
C VAL A 170 -11.44 18.89 2.57
N PRO A 171 -11.90 18.67 1.33
CA PRO A 171 -12.84 19.57 0.65
C PRO A 171 -14.13 19.79 1.45
N SER A 172 -14.68 21.02 1.45
CA SER A 172 -15.90 21.37 2.18
C SER A 172 -17.15 20.61 1.70
N SER A 173 -17.11 20.08 0.48
CA SER A 173 -18.16 19.23 -0.09
C SER A 173 -18.23 17.82 0.54
N VAL A 174 -17.16 17.40 1.22
CA VAL A 174 -17.09 16.08 1.86
C VAL A 174 -17.67 16.18 3.27
N GLU A 175 -18.67 15.35 3.57
CA GLU A 175 -19.23 15.23 4.92
C GLU A 175 -18.22 14.58 5.86
N VAL A 176 -18.02 15.12 7.05
CA VAL A 176 -17.13 14.53 8.06
C VAL A 176 -17.88 14.28 9.35
N ILE A 177 -17.93 13.01 9.77
CA ILE A 177 -18.50 12.59 11.05
C ILE A 177 -17.44 11.85 11.87
N ILE A 178 -17.26 12.26 13.11
CA ILE A 178 -16.37 11.59 14.07
C ILE A 178 -17.21 10.91 15.14
N PHE A 179 -17.14 9.59 15.20
CA PHE A 179 -17.75 8.78 16.25
C PHE A 179 -16.73 8.54 17.36
N SER A 180 -17.04 9.04 18.55
CA SER A 180 -16.11 9.01 19.67
C SER A 180 -16.86 9.06 21.01
N ASP A 181 -16.27 8.46 22.03
CA ASP A 181 -16.66 8.72 23.42
C ASP A 181 -15.72 9.74 24.10
N ASN A 182 -14.81 10.31 23.34
CA ASN A 182 -13.89 11.40 23.74
C ASN A 182 -13.14 11.09 25.06
N ILE A 183 -12.54 9.88 25.11
CA ILE A 183 -11.89 9.35 26.32
C ILE A 183 -10.52 10.03 26.54
N GLY A 184 -10.04 10.03 27.79
CA GLY A 184 -8.75 10.59 28.19
C GLY A 184 -8.78 12.12 28.26
N LYS A 185 -7.73 12.80 27.76
CA LYS A 185 -7.71 14.28 27.68
C LYS A 185 -8.83 14.78 26.78
N GLY A 186 -9.04 14.11 25.67
CA GLY A 186 -10.13 14.37 24.73
C GLY A 186 -9.95 15.65 23.92
N LEU A 187 -10.94 15.97 23.12
CA LEU A 187 -11.08 17.21 22.37
C LEU A 187 -12.01 18.15 23.17
N HIS A 188 -11.61 19.40 23.29
CA HIS A 188 -12.40 20.41 24.02
C HIS A 188 -13.18 21.31 23.06
N THR A 189 -14.28 21.86 23.55
CA THR A 189 -15.15 22.77 22.79
C THR A 189 -14.38 23.97 22.26
N LEU A 190 -13.51 24.57 23.06
CA LEU A 190 -12.70 25.74 22.68
C LEU A 190 -11.76 25.39 21.51
N GLU A 191 -11.06 24.25 21.57
CA GLU A 191 -10.16 23.80 20.49
C GLU A 191 -10.89 23.61 19.17
N TYR A 192 -12.15 23.15 19.23
CA TYR A 192 -12.99 23.02 18.04
C TYR A 192 -13.53 24.37 17.56
N GLN A 193 -13.80 25.31 18.47
CA GLN A 193 -14.19 26.69 18.12
C GLN A 193 -13.04 27.38 17.38
N ASP A 194 -11.81 27.33 17.93
CA ASP A 194 -10.62 27.88 17.29
C ASP A 194 -10.43 27.29 15.87
N PHE A 195 -10.64 25.97 15.72
CA PHE A 195 -10.60 25.34 14.42
C PHE A 195 -11.67 25.86 13.46
N CYS A 196 -12.90 26.06 13.92
CA CYS A 196 -13.99 26.60 13.10
C CYS A 196 -13.73 28.06 12.69
N GLU A 197 -13.09 28.87 13.53
CA GLU A 197 -12.68 30.22 13.20
C GLU A 197 -11.60 30.25 12.12
N GLU A 198 -10.61 29.37 12.24
CA GLU A 198 -9.52 29.26 11.27
C GLU A 198 -9.97 28.63 9.93
N TYR A 199 -10.92 27.66 10.00
CA TYR A 199 -11.42 26.90 8.84
C TYR A 199 -12.97 26.95 8.75
N PRO A 200 -13.58 28.10 8.47
CA PRO A 200 -15.03 28.31 8.60
C PRO A 200 -15.88 27.46 7.64
N PHE A 201 -15.30 27.00 6.54
CA PHE A 201 -15.98 26.13 5.57
C PHE A 201 -15.91 24.64 5.92
N ARG A 202 -15.09 24.26 6.93
CA ARG A 202 -14.92 22.88 7.35
C ARG A 202 -15.82 22.55 8.55
N LYS A 203 -16.96 21.91 8.29
CA LYS A 203 -17.85 21.43 9.36
C LYS A 203 -17.57 19.98 9.68
N ILE A 204 -17.45 19.68 10.97
CA ILE A 204 -17.26 18.32 11.49
C ILE A 204 -18.42 18.04 12.47
N THR A 205 -19.08 16.92 12.27
CA THR A 205 -20.11 16.43 13.18
C THR A 205 -19.50 15.42 14.14
N PHE A 206 -19.84 15.54 15.43
CA PHE A 206 -19.38 14.58 16.45
C PHE A 206 -20.56 13.79 16.96
N GLN A 207 -20.45 12.47 16.96
CA GLN A 207 -21.44 11.55 17.51
C GLN A 207 -20.78 10.58 18.49
N LYS A 208 -21.56 10.02 19.41
CA LYS A 208 -21.05 9.00 20.34
C LYS A 208 -20.75 7.72 19.60
N SER A 209 -19.65 7.04 19.96
CA SER A 209 -19.35 5.70 19.46
C SER A 209 -20.16 4.61 20.19
N GLY A 210 -20.65 4.90 21.40
CA GLY A 210 -21.47 3.98 22.20
C GLY A 210 -20.68 2.91 22.95
N GLY A 211 -19.36 3.02 23.02
CA GLY A 211 -18.49 2.07 23.76
C GLY A 211 -18.32 0.69 23.10
N GLU A 212 -18.90 0.48 21.92
CA GLU A 212 -18.89 -0.83 21.23
C GLU A 212 -17.57 -1.10 20.49
N PHE A 213 -16.82 -0.05 20.17
CA PHE A 213 -15.60 -0.14 19.34
C PHE A 213 -14.33 -0.04 20.18
N HIS A 214 -13.56 -1.10 20.21
CA HIS A 214 -12.19 -1.10 20.73
C HIS A 214 -11.18 -0.61 19.69
N ASP A 215 -11.39 -0.99 18.45
CA ASP A 215 -10.55 -0.67 17.31
C ASP A 215 -11.00 0.65 16.66
N ARG A 216 -10.17 1.17 15.78
CA ARG A 216 -10.40 2.43 15.08
C ARG A 216 -10.61 2.13 13.62
N TYR A 217 -11.52 2.89 13.04
CA TYR A 217 -11.88 2.73 11.65
C TYR A 217 -11.97 4.08 10.95
N ILE A 218 -11.61 4.10 9.70
CA ILE A 218 -11.86 5.20 8.77
C ILE A 218 -12.73 4.64 7.66
N ILE A 219 -13.90 5.23 7.47
CA ILE A 219 -14.84 4.84 6.44
C ILE A 219 -14.91 6.00 5.44
N ILE A 220 -14.55 5.73 4.21
CA ILE A 220 -14.56 6.67 3.09
C ILE A 220 -15.77 6.38 2.22
N ASP A 221 -16.48 7.41 1.82
CA ASP A 221 -17.57 7.40 0.86
C ASP A 221 -18.64 6.33 1.15
N TRP A 222 -19.11 6.31 2.41
CA TRP A 222 -20.09 5.35 2.90
C TRP A 222 -21.31 5.25 1.98
N ASN A 223 -21.72 4.01 1.72
CA ASN A 223 -22.86 3.66 0.88
C ASN A 223 -22.77 4.23 -0.54
N THR A 224 -21.57 4.21 -1.11
CA THR A 224 -21.30 4.50 -2.52
C THR A 224 -20.48 3.38 -3.15
N GLU A 225 -20.32 3.39 -4.47
CA GLU A 225 -19.44 2.47 -5.22
C GLU A 225 -17.95 2.65 -4.89
N HIS A 226 -17.56 3.82 -4.36
CA HIS A 226 -16.19 4.13 -3.96
C HIS A 226 -15.93 3.91 -2.47
N GLN A 227 -16.84 3.23 -1.77
CA GLN A 227 -16.72 2.95 -0.36
C GLN A 227 -15.43 2.20 -0.04
N ARG A 228 -14.69 2.67 0.98
CA ARG A 228 -13.54 1.98 1.55
C ARG A 228 -13.59 2.05 3.07
N ILE A 229 -13.19 0.97 3.72
CA ILE A 229 -13.09 0.88 5.18
C ILE A 229 -11.66 0.53 5.53
N TYR A 230 -11.04 1.33 6.39
CA TYR A 230 -9.70 1.10 6.91
C TYR A 230 -9.77 0.78 8.40
N HIS A 231 -9.10 -0.27 8.80
CA HIS A 231 -8.83 -0.60 10.19
C HIS A 231 -7.49 0.01 10.62
N CYS A 232 -7.47 0.73 11.74
CA CYS A 232 -6.29 1.43 12.24
C CYS A 232 -5.88 0.87 13.59
N GLY A 233 -4.66 0.34 13.69
CA GLY A 233 -4.13 -0.28 14.92
C GLY A 233 -3.76 0.72 16.03
N ALA A 234 -3.63 2.02 15.73
CA ALA A 234 -3.32 3.07 16.72
C ALA A 234 -4.27 4.26 16.60
N PHE A 235 -4.35 5.05 17.68
CA PHE A 235 -5.06 6.33 17.67
C PHE A 235 -4.37 7.32 16.73
N SER A 236 -5.13 8.16 16.07
CA SER A 236 -4.59 9.21 15.19
C SER A 236 -3.57 10.10 15.90
N LYS A 237 -3.77 10.38 17.20
CA LYS A 237 -2.85 11.15 18.03
C LYS A 237 -1.52 10.46 18.31
N ASP A 238 -1.51 9.12 18.38
CA ASP A 238 -0.33 8.32 18.77
C ASP A 238 0.32 7.60 17.57
N ALA A 239 -0.26 7.73 16.38
CA ALA A 239 0.27 7.10 15.18
C ALA A 239 1.69 7.59 14.88
N GLY A 240 2.59 6.64 14.59
CA GLY A 240 4.02 6.89 14.40
C GLY A 240 4.85 6.96 15.69
N GLN A 241 4.24 6.91 16.88
CA GLN A 241 4.96 6.78 18.15
C GLN A 241 5.24 5.31 18.52
N ARG A 242 4.51 4.39 17.95
CA ARG A 242 4.69 2.92 18.08
C ARG A 242 4.43 2.27 16.74
N ILE A 243 4.96 1.06 16.57
CA ILE A 243 4.68 0.27 15.37
C ILE A 243 3.19 -0.03 15.30
N THR A 244 2.57 0.33 14.20
CA THR A 244 1.14 0.10 13.95
C THR A 244 0.88 -0.04 12.46
N SER A 245 -0.28 -0.57 12.10
CA SER A 245 -0.72 -0.66 10.72
C SER A 245 -2.06 0.02 10.51
N ILE A 246 -2.27 0.52 9.30
CA ILE A 246 -3.57 0.88 8.75
C ILE A 246 -3.80 -0.07 7.59
N THR A 247 -4.88 -0.84 7.60
CA THR A 247 -5.17 -1.84 6.58
C THR A 247 -6.58 -1.66 6.03
N GLU A 248 -6.73 -1.75 4.72
CA GLU A 248 -8.04 -1.74 4.10
C GLU A 248 -8.76 -3.06 4.36
N VAL A 249 -10.03 -2.98 4.69
CA VAL A 249 -10.90 -4.13 4.98
C VAL A 249 -11.45 -4.67 3.67
N VAL A 250 -11.13 -5.90 3.34
CA VAL A 250 -11.58 -6.55 2.08
C VAL A 250 -13.07 -6.86 2.12
N ASN A 251 -13.58 -7.48 3.21
CA ASN A 251 -14.99 -7.80 3.36
C ASN A 251 -15.73 -6.71 4.13
N GLN A 252 -16.15 -5.67 3.42
CA GLN A 252 -16.79 -4.50 4.00
C GLN A 252 -18.26 -4.74 4.41
N MET A 253 -18.92 -5.76 3.84
CA MET A 253 -20.35 -6.02 4.09
C MET A 253 -20.66 -6.33 5.56
N ILE A 254 -19.71 -6.96 6.27
CA ILE A 254 -19.89 -7.29 7.69
C ILE A 254 -19.99 -6.05 8.59
N TYR A 255 -19.55 -4.88 8.11
CA TYR A 255 -19.59 -3.61 8.84
C TYR A 255 -20.86 -2.81 8.60
N THR A 256 -21.72 -3.23 7.67
CA THR A 256 -22.89 -2.45 7.23
C THR A 256 -23.82 -2.12 8.40
N ASP A 257 -24.21 -3.14 9.17
CA ASP A 257 -25.12 -2.94 10.30
C ASP A 257 -24.47 -2.11 11.42
N LEU A 258 -23.17 -2.34 11.68
CA LEU A 258 -22.41 -1.60 12.68
C LEU A 258 -22.35 -0.10 12.36
N ILE A 259 -22.03 0.26 11.11
CA ILE A 259 -21.93 1.66 10.70
C ILE A 259 -23.32 2.31 10.64
N ASN A 260 -24.35 1.61 10.15
CA ASN A 260 -25.72 2.10 10.16
C ASN A 260 -26.25 2.35 11.58
N ASN A 261 -25.81 1.59 12.56
CA ASN A 261 -26.15 1.82 13.97
C ASN A 261 -25.40 3.03 14.53
N LEU A 262 -24.11 3.20 14.21
CA LEU A 262 -23.34 4.39 14.59
C LEU A 262 -24.00 5.68 14.13
N LEU A 263 -24.51 5.71 12.90
CA LEU A 263 -25.20 6.88 12.33
C LEU A 263 -26.49 7.30 13.09
N LYS A 264 -27.04 6.39 13.91
CA LYS A 264 -28.22 6.68 14.75
C LYS A 264 -27.85 7.17 16.14
N ASN A 265 -26.57 7.14 16.50
CA ASN A 265 -26.11 7.52 17.82
C ASN A 265 -26.30 9.02 18.11
N LEU A 266 -26.38 9.34 19.39
CA LEU A 266 -26.56 10.71 19.85
C LEU A 266 -25.33 11.58 19.53
N VAL A 267 -25.59 12.88 19.38
CA VAL A 267 -24.53 13.89 19.24
C VAL A 267 -23.60 13.84 20.46
N LEU A 268 -22.31 13.84 20.22
CA LEU A 268 -21.30 13.93 21.27
C LEU A 268 -21.12 15.40 21.69
N LYS A 269 -21.19 15.67 22.98
CA LYS A 269 -20.76 16.94 23.55
C LYS A 269 -19.25 16.87 23.83
N LEU A 270 -18.51 17.82 23.28
CA LEU A 270 -17.08 17.94 23.54
C LEU A 270 -16.84 18.37 25.00
N LYS A 271 -15.61 18.23 25.48
CA LYS A 271 -15.24 18.59 26.85
C LYS A 271 -15.13 20.09 27.00
N GLU A 272 -15.49 20.56 28.18
CA GLU A 272 -15.22 21.93 28.60
C GLU A 272 -13.88 21.96 29.37
N TYR A 273 -13.15 23.07 29.27
CA TYR A 273 -12.02 23.29 30.16
C TYR A 273 -12.56 23.57 31.57
N THR A 274 -12.19 22.76 32.53
CA THR A 274 -12.46 22.98 33.95
C THR A 274 -11.45 23.93 34.56
#